data_c1d670fc6fb4eb916a1587ab65991e12
#
_entry.id   c1d670fc6fb4eb916a1587ab65991e12
#
_cell.length_a   1.000
_cell.length_b   1.000
_cell.length_c   1.000
_cell.angle_alpha   90.00
_cell.angle_beta   90.00
_cell.angle_gamma   90.00
#
_symmetry.space_group_name_H-M   'P 1'
#
loop_
_entity.id
_entity.type
_entity.pdbx_description
1 polymer ?
#
loop_
_entity_poly.entity_id
_entity_poly.type
_entity_poly.pdbx_seq_one_letter_code
_entity_poly.pdbx_strand_id
1 'polypeptide(L)'
;MKTRFRKYSKILFGVIMMLYFVAVSHNVYADDVQFTQKTYKILFVGNSHTYYNDMPKMFKGLCDADKINCEVTSITSPGYKLSQFADKTNMYGSQVYQALTNNTWDYVVLQENRAVLVEKEEEAEAAVNTLYTLIHNAGAKMVIYATQPNNIGSTFKVDSLSLFLSDFQIEQILTRNNFKIADEYDGLVAASGTNFMRVMQDYPKITMYKTDNLHPSVTGSYLAACTIYNTIFDRSPYGNKYLPNSEYDKDNLISKVSMKNALIMQKIADSRLKVDSYYTTVSKGQNSKLTATFTSTQTDESETTEDTTKKTKDETKTSDEKETTVTDNKDTISTYTNKIMWDAVDANSISINRITGEFTALKAGKYQVMSTTDSGLICYSTIDVKQPSTAFNINE
;
A
#
# COMPACT_ATOMS: atom_id res chain seq x y z
N MET A 1 37.86 -68.30 -34.21
CA MET A 1 37.83 -67.93 -32.80
C MET A 1 38.12 -66.44 -32.53
N LYS A 2 38.98 -65.75 -33.28
CA LYS A 2 39.40 -64.37 -33.07
C LYS A 2 38.28 -63.30 -33.29
N THR A 3 37.29 -63.56 -34.11
CA THR A 3 36.21 -62.59 -34.42
C THR A 3 35.10 -62.51 -33.37
N ARG A 4 34.82 -63.58 -32.61
CA ARG A 4 33.83 -63.58 -31.52
C ARG A 4 34.34 -62.84 -30.31
N PHE A 5 35.63 -62.94 -29.97
CA PHE A 5 36.24 -62.25 -28.84
C PHE A 5 36.19 -60.68 -28.98
N ARG A 6 36.36 -60.17 -30.20
CA ARG A 6 36.31 -58.73 -30.48
C ARG A 6 34.90 -58.13 -30.34
N LYS A 7 33.87 -58.98 -30.59
CA LYS A 7 32.46 -58.51 -30.46
C LYS A 7 32.03 -58.41 -28.99
N TYR A 8 32.43 -59.34 -28.14
CA TYR A 8 32.14 -59.33 -26.73
C TYR A 8 32.96 -58.26 -25.97
N SER A 9 34.19 -57.94 -26.34
CA SER A 9 35.02 -56.88 -25.78
C SER A 9 34.42 -55.50 -26.01
N LYS A 10 33.81 -55.23 -27.17
CA LYS A 10 33.12 -53.95 -27.44
C LYS A 10 31.82 -53.82 -26.67
N ILE A 11 31.07 -54.90 -26.46
CA ILE A 11 29.85 -54.93 -25.68
C ILE A 11 30.18 -54.72 -24.18
N LEU A 12 31.21 -55.42 -23.68
CA LEU A 12 31.65 -55.26 -22.29
C LEU A 12 32.17 -53.84 -21.98
N PHE A 13 32.92 -53.23 -22.93
CA PHE A 13 33.37 -51.84 -22.80
C PHE A 13 32.22 -50.85 -22.82
N GLY A 14 31.19 -51.07 -23.67
CA GLY A 14 29.96 -50.24 -23.69
C GLY A 14 29.18 -50.31 -22.38
N VAL A 15 29.05 -51.53 -21.81
CA VAL A 15 28.37 -51.74 -20.53
C VAL A 15 29.15 -51.10 -19.36
N ILE A 16 30.47 -51.21 -19.33
CA ILE A 16 31.32 -50.59 -18.33
C ILE A 16 31.26 -49.05 -18.42
N MET A 17 31.27 -48.48 -19.64
CA MET A 17 31.10 -47.02 -19.83
C MET A 17 29.70 -46.57 -19.42
N MET A 18 28.65 -47.35 -19.70
CA MET A 18 27.28 -47.02 -19.27
C MET A 18 27.12 -47.08 -17.74
N LEU A 19 27.75 -48.07 -17.08
CA LEU A 19 27.77 -48.16 -15.61
C LEU A 19 28.61 -47.03 -14.99
N TYR A 20 29.68 -46.61 -15.65
CA TYR A 20 30.50 -45.49 -15.19
C TYR A 20 29.72 -44.16 -15.32
N PHE A 21 28.97 -43.95 -16.42
CA PHE A 21 28.08 -42.79 -16.56
C PHE A 21 26.95 -42.78 -15.54
N VAL A 22 26.34 -43.92 -15.23
CA VAL A 22 25.32 -44.06 -14.20
C VAL A 22 25.91 -43.80 -12.80
N ALA A 23 27.14 -44.27 -12.52
CA ALA A 23 27.79 -44.04 -11.23
C ALA A 23 28.26 -42.61 -11.07
N VAL A 24 28.69 -41.91 -12.15
CA VAL A 24 29.07 -40.49 -12.10
C VAL A 24 27.84 -39.59 -12.00
N SER A 25 26.69 -39.99 -12.58
CA SER A 25 25.45 -39.25 -12.44
C SER A 25 24.81 -39.34 -11.04
N HIS A 26 25.20 -40.28 -10.19
CA HIS A 26 24.71 -40.39 -8.80
C HIS A 26 25.58 -39.66 -7.78
N ASN A 27 26.74 -39.11 -8.18
CA ASN A 27 27.59 -38.31 -7.32
C ASN A 27 27.59 -36.82 -7.66
N VAL A 28 26.61 -36.31 -8.41
CA VAL A 28 26.23 -34.94 -8.30
C VAL A 28 25.51 -34.86 -6.98
N TYR A 29 26.24 -34.63 -5.88
CA TYR A 29 25.69 -34.00 -4.73
C TYR A 29 25.02 -32.74 -5.28
N ALA A 30 23.68 -32.72 -5.33
CA ALA A 30 22.98 -31.46 -5.24
C ALA A 30 23.48 -30.87 -3.92
N ASP A 31 24.47 -30.00 -3.97
CA ASP A 31 24.56 -29.00 -2.94
C ASP A 31 23.15 -28.46 -2.87
N ASP A 32 22.44 -28.80 -1.79
CA ASP A 32 21.25 -28.08 -1.38
C ASP A 32 21.70 -26.63 -1.27
N VAL A 33 21.68 -25.91 -2.38
CA VAL A 33 21.67 -24.46 -2.37
C VAL A 33 20.37 -24.14 -1.64
N GLN A 34 20.47 -24.14 -0.33
CA GLN A 34 19.42 -23.56 0.50
C GLN A 34 19.34 -22.11 0.04
N PHE A 35 18.41 -21.84 -0.87
CA PHE A 35 17.96 -20.47 -1.11
C PHE A 35 17.40 -20.00 0.21
N THR A 36 18.27 -19.40 1.04
CA THR A 36 17.81 -18.75 2.26
C THR A 36 16.88 -17.65 1.79
N GLN A 37 15.58 -17.90 1.97
CA GLN A 37 14.58 -16.91 1.63
C GLN A 37 14.90 -15.64 2.41
N LYS A 38 15.01 -14.50 1.70
CA LYS A 38 15.29 -13.21 2.31
C LYS A 38 14.32 -12.95 3.47
N THR A 39 14.84 -12.57 4.62
CA THR A 39 14.05 -12.06 5.74
C THR A 39 14.01 -10.54 5.66
N TYR A 40 12.83 -9.98 5.49
CA TYR A 40 12.62 -8.54 5.49
C TYR A 40 12.53 -7.99 6.91
N LYS A 41 13.29 -6.94 7.21
CA LYS A 41 13.26 -6.23 8.49
C LYS A 41 12.47 -4.93 8.34
N ILE A 42 11.38 -4.81 9.09
CA ILE A 42 10.43 -3.71 8.94
C ILE A 42 10.21 -3.04 10.29
N LEU A 43 10.48 -1.74 10.35
CA LEU A 43 10.26 -0.92 11.53
C LEU A 43 9.03 -0.03 11.33
N PHE A 44 8.08 -0.09 12.26
CA PHE A 44 6.95 0.83 12.34
C PHE A 44 7.21 1.91 13.39
N VAL A 45 7.05 3.17 13.01
CA VAL A 45 7.17 4.33 13.91
C VAL A 45 5.90 5.17 13.78
N GLY A 46 5.18 5.36 14.87
CA GLY A 46 3.94 6.11 14.85
C GLY A 46 3.19 6.13 16.19
N ASN A 47 1.95 6.59 16.15
CA ASN A 47 1.12 6.72 17.34
C ASN A 47 0.02 5.64 17.41
N SER A 48 -1.11 5.97 18.05
CA SER A 48 -2.22 5.04 18.23
C SER A 48 -2.78 4.49 16.91
N HIS A 49 -2.73 5.23 15.82
CA HIS A 49 -3.18 4.72 14.51
C HIS A 49 -2.32 3.55 14.01
N THR A 50 -1.07 3.48 14.43
CA THR A 50 -0.17 2.36 14.12
C THR A 50 -0.39 1.17 15.05
N TYR A 51 -0.50 1.39 16.37
CA TYR A 51 -0.55 0.24 17.31
C TYR A 51 -1.96 -0.28 17.61
N TYR A 52 -3.04 0.47 17.32
CA TYR A 52 -4.39 -0.03 17.58
C TYR A 52 -4.65 -1.37 16.91
N ASN A 53 -5.32 -2.27 17.64
CA ASN A 53 -5.60 -3.63 17.22
C ASN A 53 -4.36 -4.43 16.81
N ASP A 54 -3.17 -4.00 17.26
CA ASP A 54 -1.88 -4.64 16.92
C ASP A 54 -1.66 -4.71 15.39
N MET A 55 -1.89 -3.60 14.69
CA MET A 55 -1.82 -3.54 13.21
C MET A 55 -0.47 -4.03 12.65
N PRO A 56 0.71 -3.74 13.25
CA PRO A 56 1.97 -4.30 12.78
C PRO A 56 2.02 -5.84 12.84
N LYS A 57 1.35 -6.47 13.81
CA LYS A 57 1.21 -7.93 13.88
C LYS A 57 0.24 -8.45 12.82
N MET A 58 -0.82 -7.69 12.47
CA MET A 58 -1.67 -8.06 11.33
C MET A 58 -0.89 -8.06 10.03
N PHE A 59 -0.05 -7.05 9.81
CA PHE A 59 0.87 -7.00 8.67
C PHE A 59 1.79 -8.23 8.63
N LYS A 60 2.40 -8.58 9.79
CA LYS A 60 3.22 -9.80 9.87
C LYS A 60 2.42 -11.05 9.57
N GLY A 61 1.17 -11.15 10.06
CA GLY A 61 0.28 -12.27 9.78
C GLY A 61 -0.02 -12.45 8.28
N LEU A 62 -0.17 -11.34 7.52
CA LEU A 62 -0.29 -11.39 6.06
C LEU A 62 1.00 -11.93 5.42
N CYS A 63 2.18 -11.48 5.89
CA CYS A 63 3.46 -11.98 5.41
C CYS A 63 3.60 -13.49 5.66
N ASP A 64 3.30 -13.93 6.88
CA ASP A 64 3.42 -15.35 7.27
C ASP A 64 2.49 -16.25 6.45
N ALA A 65 1.25 -15.82 6.22
CA ALA A 65 0.30 -16.55 5.40
C ALA A 65 0.76 -16.73 3.94
N ASP A 66 1.48 -15.73 3.41
CA ASP A 66 2.07 -15.76 2.07
C ASP A 66 3.52 -16.29 2.05
N LYS A 67 4.01 -16.80 3.19
CA LYS A 67 5.36 -17.35 3.34
C LYS A 67 6.47 -16.34 3.06
N ILE A 68 6.23 -15.06 3.33
CA ILE A 68 7.23 -13.99 3.27
C ILE A 68 7.85 -13.87 4.66
N ASN A 69 9.14 -14.12 4.79
CA ASN A 69 9.83 -13.99 6.05
C ASN A 69 9.96 -12.52 6.43
N CYS A 70 9.32 -12.09 7.53
CA CYS A 70 9.39 -10.73 8.04
C CYS A 70 9.71 -10.70 9.53
N GLU A 71 10.66 -9.86 9.91
CA GLU A 71 10.86 -9.39 11.27
C GLU A 71 10.23 -8.02 11.40
N VAL A 72 9.22 -7.90 12.25
CA VAL A 72 8.46 -6.66 12.42
C VAL A 72 8.71 -6.12 13.82
N THR A 73 9.19 -4.89 13.87
CA THR A 73 9.40 -4.13 15.11
C THR A 73 8.57 -2.86 15.06
N SER A 74 8.06 -2.42 16.20
CA SER A 74 7.32 -1.16 16.30
C SER A 74 7.81 -0.32 17.48
N ILE A 75 7.98 0.98 17.24
CA ILE A 75 8.25 2.00 18.26
C ILE A 75 7.11 3.00 18.18
N THR A 76 6.20 2.90 19.12
CA THR A 76 4.93 3.64 19.08
C THR A 76 4.61 4.28 20.42
N SER A 77 3.94 5.44 20.39
CA SER A 77 3.48 6.13 21.60
C SER A 77 2.16 6.87 21.36
N PRO A 78 1.23 6.85 22.32
CA PRO A 78 -0.08 7.49 22.17
C PRO A 78 0.04 8.99 21.83
N GLY A 79 -0.62 9.40 20.72
CA GLY A 79 -0.71 10.80 20.30
C GLY A 79 0.60 11.44 19.84
N TYR A 80 1.71 10.71 19.79
CA TYR A 80 2.99 11.25 19.38
C TYR A 80 2.95 11.73 17.93
N LYS A 81 3.80 12.74 17.69
CA LYS A 81 4.13 13.30 16.38
C LYS A 81 5.48 12.79 15.92
N LEU A 82 5.74 12.79 14.62
CA LEU A 82 7.06 12.41 14.09
C LEU A 82 8.17 13.33 14.60
N SER A 83 7.88 14.61 14.88
CA SER A 83 8.84 15.54 15.51
C SER A 83 9.35 15.05 16.87
N GLN A 84 8.52 14.36 17.65
CA GLN A 84 8.92 13.76 18.92
C GLN A 84 9.74 12.47 18.74
N PHE A 85 9.48 11.69 17.69
CA PHE A 85 10.29 10.53 17.32
C PHE A 85 11.62 10.94 16.69
N ALA A 86 11.71 12.10 16.04
CA ALA A 86 12.93 12.67 15.50
C ALA A 86 13.84 13.31 16.57
N ASP A 87 13.32 13.60 17.74
CA ASP A 87 14.07 14.19 18.85
C ASP A 87 14.72 13.09 19.71
N LYS A 88 16.03 12.88 19.54
CA LYS A 88 16.81 11.89 20.28
C LYS A 88 16.87 12.12 21.81
N THR A 89 16.48 13.30 22.31
CA THR A 89 16.40 13.59 23.75
C THR A 89 15.08 13.08 24.34
N ASN A 90 14.10 12.82 23.50
CA ASN A 90 12.84 12.18 23.88
C ASN A 90 13.03 10.67 24.06
N MET A 91 12.32 10.05 25.00
CA MET A 91 12.45 8.62 25.29
C MET A 91 12.22 7.75 24.05
N TYR A 92 11.12 7.95 23.32
CA TYR A 92 10.81 7.16 22.10
C TYR A 92 11.66 7.59 20.90
N GLY A 93 12.02 8.88 20.81
CA GLY A 93 12.96 9.37 19.81
C GLY A 93 14.35 8.75 19.98
N SER A 94 14.83 8.60 21.24
CA SER A 94 16.05 7.87 21.54
C SER A 94 16.00 6.41 21.06
N GLN A 95 14.86 5.72 21.25
CA GLN A 95 14.67 4.35 20.76
C GLN A 95 14.70 4.27 19.23
N VAL A 96 14.03 5.21 18.54
CA VAL A 96 14.06 5.30 17.07
C VAL A 96 15.49 5.54 16.59
N TYR A 97 16.20 6.49 17.22
CA TYR A 97 17.58 6.77 16.88
C TYR A 97 18.46 5.52 17.03
N GLN A 98 18.38 4.81 18.17
CA GLN A 98 19.12 3.58 18.41
C GLN A 98 18.75 2.46 17.43
N ALA A 99 17.46 2.30 17.11
CA ALA A 99 17.01 1.30 16.15
C ALA A 99 17.58 1.54 14.76
N LEU A 100 17.61 2.80 14.31
CA LEU A 100 18.10 3.17 12.97
C LEU A 100 19.63 3.24 12.88
N THR A 101 20.35 3.50 13.99
CA THR A 101 21.82 3.56 13.96
C THR A 101 22.49 2.21 14.21
N ASN A 102 21.84 1.30 14.94
CA ASN A 102 22.46 0.04 15.35
C ASN A 102 21.99 -1.18 14.53
N ASN A 103 21.00 -1.01 13.65
CA ASN A 103 20.45 -2.09 12.84
C ASN A 103 20.29 -1.66 11.39
N THR A 104 20.20 -2.64 10.50
CA THR A 104 19.79 -2.45 9.11
C THR A 104 18.31 -2.81 8.97
N TRP A 105 17.63 -2.08 8.10
CA TRP A 105 16.20 -2.28 7.83
C TRP A 105 15.97 -2.33 6.33
N ASP A 106 14.96 -3.08 5.88
CA ASP A 106 14.50 -3.03 4.49
C ASP A 106 13.49 -1.90 4.30
N TYR A 107 12.59 -1.74 5.27
CA TYR A 107 11.57 -0.69 5.24
C TYR A 107 11.37 -0.06 6.62
N VAL A 108 11.13 1.24 6.62
CA VAL A 108 10.69 1.98 7.80
C VAL A 108 9.37 2.66 7.48
N VAL A 109 8.32 2.28 8.20
CA VAL A 109 6.97 2.81 8.05
C VAL A 109 6.78 3.94 9.05
N LEU A 110 6.63 5.16 8.57
CA LEU A 110 6.38 6.36 9.36
C LEU A 110 4.90 6.75 9.32
N GLN A 111 4.33 7.06 10.47
CA GLN A 111 2.96 7.56 10.57
C GLN A 111 2.93 8.83 11.39
N GLU A 112 2.50 9.93 10.75
CA GLU A 112 2.38 11.24 11.40
C GLU A 112 1.01 11.42 12.08
N ASN A 113 0.97 12.27 13.09
CA ASN A 113 -0.27 12.74 13.70
C ASN A 113 -1.05 13.61 12.70
N ARG A 114 -2.32 13.28 12.48
CA ARG A 114 -3.18 13.95 11.50
C ARG A 114 -3.32 15.46 11.72
N ALA A 115 -3.41 15.90 12.97
CA ALA A 115 -3.50 17.33 13.26
C ALA A 115 -2.24 18.08 12.79
N VAL A 116 -1.05 17.47 12.88
CA VAL A 116 0.19 18.06 12.36
C VAL A 116 0.13 18.21 10.85
N LEU A 117 -0.32 17.17 10.14
CA LEU A 117 -0.45 17.23 8.68
C LEU A 117 -1.47 18.27 8.20
N VAL A 118 -2.52 18.57 8.99
CA VAL A 118 -3.53 19.56 8.62
C VAL A 118 -3.14 20.96 9.05
N GLU A 119 -2.60 21.12 10.27
CA GLU A 119 -2.38 22.42 10.90
C GLU A 119 -0.94 22.95 10.73
N LYS A 120 0.03 22.05 10.52
CA LYS A 120 1.47 22.33 10.62
C LYS A 120 2.30 21.44 9.70
N GLU A 121 1.95 21.39 8.43
CA GLU A 121 2.61 20.53 7.44
C GLU A 121 4.14 20.65 7.47
N GLU A 122 4.67 21.87 7.63
CA GLU A 122 6.11 22.14 7.71
C GLU A 122 6.77 21.44 8.91
N GLU A 123 6.06 21.26 10.04
CA GLU A 123 6.55 20.50 11.20
C GLU A 123 6.73 19.02 10.83
N ALA A 124 5.79 18.45 10.05
CA ALA A 124 5.87 17.09 9.55
C ALA A 124 7.03 16.92 8.56
N GLU A 125 7.19 17.84 7.61
CA GLU A 125 8.29 17.82 6.64
C GLU A 125 9.66 17.86 7.33
N ALA A 126 9.85 18.75 8.30
CA ALA A 126 11.09 18.85 9.05
C ALA A 126 11.40 17.59 9.86
N ALA A 127 10.37 16.98 10.47
CA ALA A 127 10.52 15.73 11.20
C ALA A 127 10.92 14.58 10.28
N VAL A 128 10.25 14.44 9.14
CA VAL A 128 10.57 13.39 8.15
C VAL A 128 11.95 13.59 7.57
N ASN A 129 12.39 14.82 7.28
CA ASN A 129 13.75 15.11 6.81
C ASN A 129 14.80 14.58 7.80
N THR A 130 14.59 14.82 9.10
CA THR A 130 15.48 14.33 10.15
C THR A 130 15.52 12.80 10.20
N LEU A 131 14.35 12.16 10.19
CA LEU A 131 14.23 10.70 10.23
C LEU A 131 14.75 10.05 8.94
N TYR A 132 14.50 10.65 7.78
CA TYR A 132 14.94 10.12 6.49
C TYR A 132 16.46 9.94 6.42
N THR A 133 17.23 10.90 6.95
CA THR A 133 18.69 10.77 7.00
C THR A 133 19.12 9.50 7.75
N LEU A 134 18.46 9.17 8.87
CA LEU A 134 18.74 7.94 9.62
C LEU A 134 18.26 6.70 8.88
N ILE A 135 17.07 6.75 8.28
CA ILE A 135 16.48 5.66 7.50
C ILE A 135 17.35 5.31 6.29
N HIS A 136 17.79 6.32 5.55
CA HIS A 136 18.69 6.14 4.40
C HIS A 136 20.01 5.50 4.81
N ASN A 137 20.61 5.98 5.91
CA ASN A 137 21.88 5.43 6.44
C ASN A 137 21.71 3.99 6.97
N ALA A 138 20.51 3.61 7.42
CA ALA A 138 20.20 2.23 7.80
C ALA A 138 19.94 1.31 6.59
N GLY A 139 20.02 1.83 5.36
CA GLY A 139 19.79 1.10 4.11
C GLY A 139 18.31 0.84 3.80
N ALA A 140 17.39 1.52 4.47
CA ALA A 140 15.97 1.26 4.37
C ALA A 140 15.26 2.16 3.34
N LYS A 141 14.20 1.63 2.72
CA LYS A 141 13.20 2.41 2.00
C LYS A 141 12.18 2.99 2.98
N MET A 142 11.89 4.28 2.86
CA MET A 142 10.86 4.94 3.64
C MET A 142 9.47 4.63 3.08
N VAL A 143 8.52 4.37 3.97
CA VAL A 143 7.09 4.20 3.65
C VAL A 143 6.29 5.14 4.54
N ILE A 144 5.46 5.98 3.96
CA ILE A 144 4.52 6.82 4.70
C ILE A 144 3.18 6.07 4.81
N TYR A 145 2.75 5.81 6.04
CA TYR A 145 1.41 5.31 6.32
C TYR A 145 0.44 6.49 6.41
N ALA A 146 -0.24 6.79 5.30
CA ALA A 146 -1.29 7.80 5.23
C ALA A 146 -2.57 7.25 5.86
N THR A 147 -2.87 7.71 7.09
CA THR A 147 -3.99 7.22 7.91
C THR A 147 -5.33 7.79 7.45
N GLN A 148 -6.42 7.16 7.91
CA GLN A 148 -7.78 7.62 7.67
C GLN A 148 -8.08 8.97 8.35
N PRO A 149 -9.06 9.76 7.81
CA PRO A 149 -9.58 10.97 8.45
C PRO A 149 -10.39 10.66 9.73
N ASN A 150 -10.92 11.67 10.37
CA ASN A 150 -11.99 11.47 11.37
C ASN A 150 -13.31 11.10 10.67
N ASN A 151 -14.04 10.15 11.21
CA ASN A 151 -15.27 9.63 10.60
C ASN A 151 -16.37 10.67 10.36
N ILE A 152 -16.43 11.70 11.21
CA ILE A 152 -17.48 12.76 11.18
C ILE A 152 -16.91 14.15 10.94
N GLY A 153 -15.69 14.25 10.41
CA GLY A 153 -14.97 15.51 10.34
C GLY A 153 -14.38 15.93 11.68
N SER A 154 -13.72 17.07 11.69
CA SER A 154 -13.12 17.65 12.89
C SER A 154 -12.82 19.14 12.71
N THR A 155 -12.61 19.85 13.83
CA THR A 155 -12.16 21.24 13.81
C THR A 155 -10.65 21.29 14.00
N PHE A 156 -9.98 22.03 13.12
CA PHE A 156 -8.54 22.25 13.11
C PHE A 156 -8.22 23.76 13.23
N LYS A 157 -7.03 24.06 13.71
CA LYS A 157 -6.51 25.42 13.77
C LYS A 157 -5.51 25.64 12.64
N VAL A 158 -5.94 26.38 11.62
CA VAL A 158 -5.11 26.75 10.48
C VAL A 158 -4.98 28.27 10.45
N ASP A 159 -3.78 28.81 10.48
CA ASP A 159 -3.49 30.25 10.46
C ASP A 159 -4.34 31.06 11.47
N SER A 160 -4.47 30.57 12.70
CA SER A 160 -5.27 31.18 13.78
C SER A 160 -6.79 31.09 13.61
N LEU A 161 -7.28 30.47 12.52
CA LEU A 161 -8.70 30.21 12.29
C LEU A 161 -9.07 28.82 12.79
N SER A 162 -10.25 28.70 13.39
CA SER A 162 -10.84 27.38 13.70
C SER A 162 -11.76 26.97 12.55
N LEU A 163 -11.33 26.00 11.77
CA LEU A 163 -12.05 25.50 10.59
C LEU A 163 -12.57 24.11 10.85
N PHE A 164 -13.88 23.91 10.66
CA PHE A 164 -14.44 22.57 10.60
C PHE A 164 -14.18 22.01 9.19
N LEU A 165 -13.56 20.85 9.11
CA LEU A 165 -13.33 20.09 7.88
C LEU A 165 -14.12 18.80 7.95
N SER A 166 -14.80 18.46 6.85
CA SER A 166 -15.43 17.14 6.68
C SER A 166 -14.37 16.04 6.59
N ASP A 167 -14.78 14.80 6.78
CA ASP A 167 -13.94 13.61 6.57
C ASP A 167 -13.27 13.61 5.19
N PHE A 168 -14.03 13.92 4.14
CA PHE A 168 -13.51 14.01 2.78
C PHE A 168 -12.45 15.11 2.61
N GLN A 169 -12.67 16.30 3.17
CA GLN A 169 -11.69 17.40 3.12
C GLN A 169 -10.42 17.04 3.89
N ILE A 170 -10.58 16.42 5.07
CA ILE A 170 -9.43 15.93 5.85
C ILE A 170 -8.64 14.91 5.05
N GLU A 171 -9.32 13.91 4.44
CA GLU A 171 -8.67 12.88 3.63
C GLU A 171 -7.84 13.48 2.47
N GLN A 172 -8.40 14.43 1.74
CA GLN A 172 -7.70 15.09 0.65
C GLN A 172 -6.42 15.81 1.13
N ILE A 173 -6.48 16.51 2.27
CA ILE A 173 -5.32 17.18 2.85
C ILE A 173 -4.29 16.16 3.32
N LEU A 174 -4.70 15.12 4.03
CA LEU A 174 -3.80 14.08 4.53
C LEU A 174 -3.09 13.37 3.38
N THR A 175 -3.85 12.93 2.38
CA THR A 175 -3.29 12.22 1.23
C THR A 175 -2.33 13.11 0.47
N ARG A 176 -2.72 14.36 0.14
CA ARG A 176 -1.86 15.33 -0.54
C ARG A 176 -0.53 15.55 0.19
N ASN A 177 -0.59 15.84 1.50
CA ASN A 177 0.60 16.19 2.26
C ASN A 177 1.51 14.97 2.49
N ASN A 178 0.94 13.77 2.68
CA ASN A 178 1.75 12.55 2.75
C ASN A 178 2.46 12.23 1.42
N PHE A 179 1.81 12.42 0.27
CA PHE A 179 2.48 12.26 -1.03
C PHE A 179 3.57 13.31 -1.24
N LYS A 180 3.28 14.59 -0.95
CA LYS A 180 4.27 15.67 -1.07
C LYS A 180 5.54 15.37 -0.27
N ILE A 181 5.38 14.93 0.99
CA ILE A 181 6.51 14.56 1.85
C ILE A 181 7.25 13.34 1.28
N ALA A 182 6.54 12.32 0.84
CA ALA A 182 7.16 11.11 0.31
C ALA A 182 7.95 11.38 -0.99
N ASP A 183 7.40 12.21 -1.88
CA ASP A 183 8.00 12.54 -3.19
C ASP A 183 9.40 13.17 -3.05
N GLU A 184 9.63 13.97 -1.99
CA GLU A 184 10.94 14.60 -1.73
C GLU A 184 12.06 13.57 -1.49
N TYR A 185 11.71 12.35 -1.08
CA TYR A 185 12.66 11.32 -0.64
C TYR A 185 12.52 9.99 -1.39
N ASP A 186 11.86 9.98 -2.54
CA ASP A 186 11.54 8.73 -3.26
C ASP A 186 10.87 7.69 -2.33
N GLY A 187 10.05 8.16 -1.39
CA GLY A 187 9.32 7.33 -0.43
C GLY A 187 8.10 6.67 -1.06
N LEU A 188 7.63 5.59 -0.44
CA LEU A 188 6.36 4.96 -0.80
C LEU A 188 5.23 5.53 0.07
N VAL A 189 4.01 5.58 -0.47
CA VAL A 189 2.82 5.98 0.30
C VAL A 189 1.83 4.83 0.36
N ALA A 190 1.53 4.36 1.56
CA ALA A 190 0.43 3.44 1.82
C ALA A 190 -0.84 4.27 2.10
N ALA A 191 -1.62 4.55 1.05
CA ALA A 191 -2.78 5.42 1.08
C ALA A 191 -4.01 4.73 1.73
N SER A 192 -3.89 4.42 3.02
CA SER A 192 -4.93 3.70 3.76
C SER A 192 -6.18 4.56 3.96
N GLY A 193 -6.03 5.88 4.15
CA GLY A 193 -7.15 6.79 4.30
C GLY A 193 -8.07 6.77 3.09
N THR A 194 -7.51 6.88 1.89
CA THR A 194 -8.26 6.74 0.62
C THR A 194 -9.03 5.42 0.55
N ASN A 195 -8.39 4.32 0.96
CA ASN A 195 -9.06 3.01 1.00
C ASN A 195 -10.18 2.95 2.05
N PHE A 196 -10.04 3.65 3.20
CA PHE A 196 -11.14 3.79 4.18
C PHE A 196 -12.35 4.47 3.56
N MET A 197 -12.15 5.60 2.85
CA MET A 197 -13.23 6.33 2.19
C MET A 197 -13.96 5.44 1.16
N ARG A 198 -13.22 4.65 0.38
CA ARG A 198 -13.79 3.69 -0.57
C ARG A 198 -14.64 2.62 0.12
N VAL A 199 -14.17 2.05 1.23
CA VAL A 199 -14.98 1.09 2.00
C VAL A 199 -16.24 1.74 2.55
N MET A 200 -16.15 2.95 3.10
CA MET A 200 -17.31 3.66 3.65
C MET A 200 -18.34 4.02 2.58
N GLN A 201 -17.88 4.33 1.37
CA GLN A 201 -18.73 4.61 0.22
C GLN A 201 -19.43 3.34 -0.30
N ASP A 202 -18.66 2.28 -0.57
CA ASP A 202 -19.15 1.08 -1.27
C ASP A 202 -19.77 0.04 -0.31
N TYR A 203 -19.35 0.06 0.96
CA TYR A 203 -19.76 -0.91 1.99
C TYR A 203 -20.15 -0.20 3.30
N PRO A 204 -21.15 0.71 3.31
CA PRO A 204 -21.45 1.59 4.46
C PRO A 204 -21.91 0.82 5.72
N LYS A 205 -22.23 -0.47 5.61
CA LYS A 205 -22.60 -1.33 6.75
C LYS A 205 -21.38 -1.90 7.48
N ILE A 206 -20.17 -1.77 6.92
CA ILE A 206 -18.95 -2.26 7.56
C ILE A 206 -18.46 -1.21 8.56
N THR A 207 -18.30 -1.60 9.81
CA THR A 207 -17.78 -0.73 10.85
C THR A 207 -16.26 -0.56 10.67
N MET A 208 -15.85 0.62 10.23
CA MET A 208 -14.44 0.96 9.98
C MET A 208 -13.77 1.67 11.15
N TYR A 209 -14.53 2.32 12.01
CA TYR A 209 -14.05 3.09 13.17
C TYR A 209 -14.53 2.51 14.48
N LYS A 210 -13.82 2.83 15.56
CA LYS A 210 -14.32 2.68 16.92
C LYS A 210 -15.40 3.72 17.23
N THR A 211 -16.02 3.60 18.39
CA THR A 211 -17.08 4.52 18.86
C THR A 211 -16.59 5.96 19.05
N ASP A 212 -15.28 6.17 19.14
CA ASP A 212 -14.69 7.52 19.23
C ASP A 212 -14.62 8.26 17.87
N ASN A 213 -15.02 7.63 16.76
CA ASN A 213 -14.96 8.17 15.41
C ASN A 213 -13.54 8.61 14.97
N LEU A 214 -12.53 8.11 15.61
CA LEU A 214 -11.14 8.51 15.46
C LEU A 214 -10.24 7.32 15.11
N HIS A 215 -10.24 6.32 16.00
CA HIS A 215 -9.38 5.16 15.85
C HIS A 215 -10.03 4.09 14.97
N PRO A 216 -9.22 3.32 14.25
CA PRO A 216 -9.73 2.25 13.39
C PRO A 216 -10.35 1.14 14.23
N SER A 217 -11.43 0.55 13.73
CA SER A 217 -11.90 -0.76 14.20
C SER A 217 -10.87 -1.86 13.86
N VAL A 218 -11.11 -3.09 14.29
CA VAL A 218 -10.26 -4.24 13.88
C VAL A 218 -10.26 -4.39 12.36
N THR A 219 -11.42 -4.21 11.71
CA THR A 219 -11.54 -4.26 10.24
C THR A 219 -10.77 -3.12 9.59
N GLY A 220 -10.83 -1.91 10.15
CA GLY A 220 -10.06 -0.76 9.68
C GLY A 220 -8.55 -0.98 9.79
N SER A 221 -8.06 -1.48 10.94
CA SER A 221 -6.64 -1.81 11.10
C SER A 221 -6.20 -2.92 10.14
N TYR A 222 -7.07 -3.88 9.84
CA TYR A 222 -6.78 -4.92 8.85
C TYR A 222 -6.66 -4.35 7.44
N LEU A 223 -7.54 -3.43 7.06
CA LEU A 223 -7.41 -2.70 5.78
C LEU A 223 -6.08 -1.96 5.69
N ALA A 224 -5.67 -1.26 6.76
CA ALA A 224 -4.39 -0.58 6.81
C ALA A 224 -3.21 -1.55 6.63
N ALA A 225 -3.24 -2.70 7.33
CA ALA A 225 -2.23 -3.74 7.18
C ALA A 225 -2.17 -4.29 5.75
N CYS A 226 -3.31 -4.55 5.10
CA CYS A 226 -3.40 -4.98 3.71
C CYS A 226 -2.83 -3.92 2.75
N THR A 227 -3.13 -2.64 2.99
CA THR A 227 -2.63 -1.53 2.17
C THR A 227 -1.10 -1.40 2.28
N ILE A 228 -0.55 -1.44 3.50
CA ILE A 228 0.90 -1.39 3.74
C ILE A 228 1.59 -2.62 3.11
N TYR A 229 1.00 -3.80 3.24
CA TYR A 229 1.50 -5.03 2.63
C TYR A 229 1.61 -4.90 1.12
N ASN A 230 0.54 -4.45 0.46
CA ASN A 230 0.54 -4.23 -0.98
C ASN A 230 1.58 -3.17 -1.40
N THR A 231 1.69 -2.07 -0.63
CA THR A 231 2.65 -0.99 -0.91
C THR A 231 4.10 -1.47 -0.82
N ILE A 232 4.45 -2.24 0.22
CA ILE A 232 5.83 -2.70 0.47
C ILE A 232 6.25 -3.77 -0.54
N PHE A 233 5.39 -4.75 -0.80
CA PHE A 233 5.77 -5.93 -1.59
C PHE A 233 5.34 -5.87 -3.06
N ASP A 234 4.61 -4.82 -3.46
CA ASP A 234 4.00 -4.73 -4.80
C ASP A 234 3.19 -6.01 -5.14
N ARG A 235 2.51 -6.55 -4.12
CA ARG A 235 1.82 -7.83 -4.15
C ARG A 235 0.40 -7.71 -3.63
N SER A 236 -0.54 -8.31 -4.36
CA SER A 236 -1.94 -8.35 -3.97
C SER A 236 -2.14 -9.07 -2.62
N PRO A 237 -2.85 -8.47 -1.66
CA PRO A 237 -3.31 -9.16 -0.48
C PRO A 237 -4.55 -10.03 -0.73
N TYR A 238 -5.16 -9.96 -1.93
CA TYR A 238 -6.41 -10.67 -2.21
C TYR A 238 -6.23 -12.18 -2.17
N GLY A 239 -7.11 -12.83 -1.43
CA GLY A 239 -7.06 -14.28 -1.19
C GLY A 239 -6.08 -14.71 -0.09
N ASN A 240 -5.38 -13.78 0.57
CA ASN A 240 -4.55 -14.10 1.72
C ASN A 240 -5.38 -14.75 2.84
N LYS A 241 -4.85 -15.79 3.47
CA LYS A 241 -5.59 -16.63 4.44
C LYS A 241 -5.55 -16.12 5.87
N TYR A 242 -4.77 -15.08 6.14
CA TYR A 242 -4.68 -14.51 7.49
C TYR A 242 -5.97 -13.79 7.89
N LEU A 243 -6.45 -14.09 9.08
CA LEU A 243 -7.59 -13.41 9.72
C LEU A 243 -7.16 -12.94 11.12
N PRO A 244 -7.24 -11.64 11.43
CA PRO A 244 -6.89 -11.13 12.74
C PRO A 244 -7.90 -11.54 13.80
N ASN A 245 -7.37 -11.91 14.97
CA ASN A 245 -8.10 -12.04 16.22
C ASN A 245 -7.51 -11.01 17.18
N SER A 246 -8.23 -9.94 17.49
CA SER A 246 -7.79 -8.98 18.48
C SER A 246 -8.18 -9.45 19.87
N GLU A 247 -7.19 -9.79 20.70
CA GLU A 247 -7.38 -10.04 22.14
C GLU A 247 -7.42 -8.71 22.93
N TYR A 248 -7.03 -7.60 22.30
CA TYR A 248 -6.79 -6.30 22.96
C TYR A 248 -7.94 -5.32 22.82
N ASP A 249 -8.93 -5.60 22.00
CA ASP A 249 -10.03 -4.66 21.75
C ASP A 249 -11.23 -4.91 22.66
N LYS A 250 -11.06 -4.58 23.97
CA LYS A 250 -12.12 -4.76 24.98
C LYS A 250 -13.31 -3.82 24.80
N ASP A 251 -13.10 -2.70 24.08
CA ASP A 251 -14.11 -1.65 23.88
C ASP A 251 -14.84 -1.80 22.54
N ASN A 252 -14.44 -2.73 21.70
CA ASN A 252 -15.01 -2.95 20.38
C ASN A 252 -15.92 -4.17 20.38
N LEU A 253 -17.17 -3.97 19.97
CA LEU A 253 -18.13 -5.07 19.80
C LEU A 253 -17.72 -6.06 18.70
N ILE A 254 -16.79 -5.67 17.84
CA ILE A 254 -16.26 -6.48 16.74
C ILE A 254 -14.80 -6.81 17.02
N SER A 255 -14.57 -7.94 17.71
CA SER A 255 -13.22 -8.44 18.04
C SER A 255 -12.58 -9.27 16.92
N LYS A 256 -13.27 -9.50 15.81
CA LYS A 256 -12.82 -10.38 14.71
C LYS A 256 -13.22 -9.81 13.37
N VAL A 257 -12.36 -10.00 12.37
CA VAL A 257 -12.72 -9.74 10.97
C VAL A 257 -13.33 -11.01 10.39
N SER A 258 -14.56 -10.93 9.89
CA SER A 258 -15.18 -12.06 9.18
C SER A 258 -14.43 -12.31 7.86
N MET A 259 -14.50 -13.56 7.35
CA MET A 259 -13.93 -13.89 6.04
C MET A 259 -14.46 -12.98 4.93
N LYS A 260 -15.79 -12.69 4.94
CA LYS A 260 -16.41 -11.76 3.98
C LYS A 260 -15.76 -10.37 4.05
N ASN A 261 -15.65 -9.80 5.24
CA ASN A 261 -15.04 -8.47 5.40
C ASN A 261 -13.55 -8.50 5.08
N ALA A 262 -12.82 -9.57 5.42
CA ALA A 262 -11.42 -9.71 5.07
C ALA A 262 -11.21 -9.68 3.55
N LEU A 263 -12.01 -10.42 2.79
CA LEU A 263 -11.94 -10.41 1.33
C LEU A 263 -12.26 -9.04 0.73
N ILE A 264 -13.23 -8.31 1.31
CA ILE A 264 -13.52 -6.93 0.89
C ILE A 264 -12.31 -6.02 1.16
N MET A 265 -11.73 -6.06 2.36
CA MET A 265 -10.56 -5.25 2.69
C MET A 265 -9.36 -5.56 1.79
N GLN A 266 -9.12 -6.83 1.55
CA GLN A 266 -8.08 -7.30 0.64
C GLN A 266 -8.31 -6.80 -0.80
N LYS A 267 -9.57 -6.88 -1.29
CA LYS A 267 -9.96 -6.39 -2.62
C LYS A 267 -9.75 -4.88 -2.76
N ILE A 268 -10.17 -4.11 -1.77
CA ILE A 268 -9.98 -2.65 -1.77
C ILE A 268 -8.49 -2.29 -1.74
N ALA A 269 -7.70 -2.97 -0.90
CA ALA A 269 -6.26 -2.74 -0.80
C ALA A 269 -5.46 -3.25 -2.02
N ASP A 270 -6.01 -4.16 -2.81
CA ASP A 270 -5.40 -4.67 -4.04
C ASP A 270 -5.37 -3.62 -5.15
N SER A 271 -6.41 -2.81 -5.24
CA SER A 271 -6.52 -1.77 -6.27
C SER A 271 -5.57 -0.61 -5.98
N ARG A 272 -4.77 -0.22 -6.97
CA ARG A 272 -3.80 0.88 -6.86
C ARG A 272 -3.83 1.79 -8.07
N LEU A 273 -3.63 3.07 -7.81
CA LEU A 273 -3.28 4.06 -8.82
C LEU A 273 -1.80 4.42 -8.62
N LYS A 274 -0.98 4.16 -9.62
CA LYS A 274 0.46 4.40 -9.60
C LYS A 274 0.81 5.37 -10.72
N VAL A 275 1.46 6.48 -10.39
CA VAL A 275 2.01 7.40 -11.37
C VAL A 275 3.41 6.95 -11.78
N ASP A 276 3.78 7.19 -13.04
CA ASP A 276 5.10 6.78 -13.55
C ASP A 276 6.23 7.64 -12.98
N SER A 277 5.91 8.88 -12.56
CA SER A 277 6.86 9.76 -11.86
C SER A 277 6.15 10.53 -10.76
N TYR A 278 6.57 10.31 -9.52
CA TYR A 278 6.08 11.06 -8.36
C TYR A 278 6.72 12.45 -8.26
N TYR A 279 7.92 12.64 -8.82
CA TYR A 279 8.63 13.91 -8.83
C TYR A 279 9.20 14.18 -10.22
N THR A 280 8.80 15.29 -10.82
CA THR A 280 9.22 15.67 -12.18
C THR A 280 9.76 17.09 -12.19
N THR A 281 10.94 17.30 -12.74
CA THR A 281 11.54 18.63 -12.91
C THR A 281 11.37 19.11 -14.35
N VAL A 282 10.84 20.31 -14.53
CA VAL A 282 10.64 20.95 -15.84
C VAL A 282 11.04 22.42 -15.81
N SER A 283 11.28 23.02 -16.96
CA SER A 283 11.50 24.47 -17.08
C SER A 283 10.17 25.20 -17.21
N LYS A 284 10.10 26.45 -16.70
CA LYS A 284 8.95 27.31 -16.92
C LYS A 284 8.69 27.49 -18.43
N GLY A 285 7.42 27.33 -18.84
CA GLY A 285 6.98 27.36 -20.22
C GLY A 285 7.09 26.01 -20.95
N GLN A 286 7.69 25.01 -20.34
CA GLN A 286 7.82 23.67 -20.93
C GLN A 286 6.48 22.93 -20.87
N ASN A 287 6.18 22.21 -21.96
CA ASN A 287 5.12 21.21 -22.01
C ASN A 287 5.70 19.85 -21.66
N SER A 288 4.97 19.06 -20.91
CA SER A 288 5.32 17.68 -20.56
C SER A 288 4.04 16.87 -20.32
N LYS A 289 4.19 15.62 -19.92
CA LYS A 289 3.07 14.71 -19.70
C LYS A 289 3.32 13.86 -18.46
N LEU A 290 2.30 13.72 -17.64
CA LEU A 290 2.22 12.70 -16.59
C LEU A 290 1.46 11.50 -17.12
N THR A 291 1.88 10.32 -16.70
CA THR A 291 1.20 9.06 -16.96
C THR A 291 0.99 8.31 -15.66
N ALA A 292 -0.10 7.55 -15.60
CA ALA A 292 -0.41 6.72 -14.44
C ALA A 292 -1.06 5.42 -14.91
N THR A 293 -0.94 4.40 -14.08
CA THR A 293 -1.50 3.07 -14.33
C THR A 293 -2.40 2.67 -13.17
N PHE A 294 -3.60 2.25 -13.47
CA PHE A 294 -4.44 1.53 -12.53
C PHE A 294 -4.06 0.05 -12.58
N THR A 295 -3.86 -0.55 -11.40
CA THR A 295 -3.59 -1.98 -11.26
C THR A 295 -4.53 -2.61 -10.26
N SER A 296 -5.09 -3.77 -10.60
CA SER A 296 -5.81 -4.67 -9.72
C SER A 296 -5.60 -6.09 -10.24
N THR A 297 -5.43 -7.06 -9.35
CA THR A 297 -5.32 -8.48 -9.76
C THR A 297 -6.68 -9.09 -10.07
N GLN A 298 -7.77 -8.36 -9.80
CA GLN A 298 -9.11 -8.79 -10.15
C GLN A 298 -9.48 -8.31 -11.55
N THR A 299 -9.60 -9.24 -12.48
CA THR A 299 -10.42 -9.05 -13.67
C THR A 299 -11.88 -9.00 -13.22
N ASP A 300 -12.63 -7.99 -13.64
CA ASP A 300 -14.08 -7.97 -13.47
C ASP A 300 -14.63 -9.26 -14.09
N GLU A 301 -15.08 -10.20 -13.24
CA GLU A 301 -15.92 -11.30 -13.69
C GLU A 301 -17.30 -10.75 -14.03
N SER A 302 -17.39 -9.94 -15.07
CA SER A 302 -18.61 -9.60 -15.76
C SER A 302 -18.47 -10.05 -17.20
N GLU A 303 -19.21 -11.09 -17.53
CA GLU A 303 -19.50 -11.68 -18.83
C GLU A 303 -18.96 -13.09 -19.05
N THR A 304 -19.68 -14.05 -18.45
CA THR A 304 -20.08 -15.28 -19.16
C THR A 304 -21.33 -15.85 -18.46
N THR A 305 -22.46 -15.26 -18.72
CA THR A 305 -23.73 -15.99 -18.65
C THR A 305 -23.90 -16.72 -19.97
N GLU A 306 -23.32 -17.91 -20.11
CA GLU A 306 -23.80 -18.85 -21.11
C GLU A 306 -25.18 -19.37 -20.68
N ASP A 307 -26.14 -18.98 -21.49
CA ASP A 307 -27.49 -19.50 -21.56
C ASP A 307 -27.47 -21.02 -21.82
N THR A 308 -27.76 -21.82 -20.80
CA THR A 308 -28.13 -23.21 -20.99
C THR A 308 -29.51 -23.47 -20.37
N THR A 309 -30.53 -23.04 -21.10
CA THR A 309 -31.88 -23.59 -20.95
C THR A 309 -31.87 -25.10 -21.24
N LYS A 310 -32.00 -25.91 -20.21
CA LYS A 310 -32.56 -27.27 -20.36
C LYS A 310 -33.70 -27.46 -19.35
N LYS A 311 -34.93 -27.44 -19.89
CA LYS A 311 -36.13 -27.95 -19.25
C LYS A 311 -35.96 -29.41 -18.88
N THR A 312 -36.29 -29.79 -17.66
CA THR A 312 -36.97 -31.06 -17.40
C THR A 312 -37.91 -30.87 -16.24
N LYS A 313 -39.19 -31.12 -16.52
CA LYS A 313 -40.26 -31.31 -15.54
C LYS A 313 -40.01 -32.60 -14.80
N ASP A 314 -40.17 -32.61 -13.48
CA ASP A 314 -41.06 -33.62 -12.87
C ASP A 314 -41.57 -33.14 -11.51
N GLU A 315 -42.83 -33.40 -11.26
CA GLU A 315 -43.61 -33.06 -10.07
C GLU A 315 -43.37 -34.11 -9.00
N THR A 316 -43.24 -33.70 -7.71
CA THR A 316 -44.03 -34.36 -6.63
C THR A 316 -43.96 -33.48 -5.35
N LYS A 317 -45.15 -33.31 -4.75
CA LYS A 317 -45.46 -32.64 -3.49
C LYS A 317 -44.86 -33.34 -2.27
N THR A 318 -44.46 -32.60 -1.21
CA THR A 318 -45.17 -32.58 0.11
C THR A 318 -44.43 -31.73 1.14
N SER A 319 -45.23 -30.93 1.88
CA SER A 319 -45.21 -30.50 3.30
C SER A 319 -44.13 -29.51 3.80
N ASP A 320 -44.68 -28.34 4.11
CA ASP A 320 -44.50 -27.45 5.28
C ASP A 320 -43.13 -27.44 6.01
N GLU A 321 -42.32 -26.43 5.68
CA GLU A 321 -41.51 -25.69 6.65
C GLU A 321 -41.48 -24.22 6.27
N LYS A 322 -41.75 -23.38 7.25
CA LYS A 322 -41.84 -21.93 7.16
C LYS A 322 -40.43 -21.37 7.02
N GLU A 323 -39.97 -21.24 5.79
CA GLU A 323 -38.70 -20.61 5.47
C GLU A 323 -38.86 -19.08 5.56
N THR A 324 -38.24 -18.50 6.56
CA THR A 324 -38.10 -17.06 6.68
C THR A 324 -37.19 -16.61 5.56
N THR A 325 -37.74 -16.08 4.48
CA THR A 325 -37.00 -15.45 3.39
C THR A 325 -36.22 -14.26 3.94
N VAL A 326 -34.93 -14.47 4.19
CA VAL A 326 -33.98 -13.41 4.29
C VAL A 326 -33.83 -12.83 2.88
N THR A 327 -34.46 -11.70 2.64
CA THR A 327 -34.22 -10.91 1.43
C THR A 327 -32.73 -10.52 1.42
N ASP A 328 -31.95 -11.21 0.60
CA ASP A 328 -30.61 -10.77 0.22
C ASP A 328 -30.74 -9.37 -0.40
N ASN A 329 -30.40 -8.35 0.39
CA ASN A 329 -30.10 -7.04 -0.14
C ASN A 329 -28.87 -7.20 -1.03
N LYS A 330 -29.08 -7.27 -2.32
CA LYS A 330 -28.06 -7.17 -3.36
C LYS A 330 -27.36 -5.81 -3.12
N ASP A 331 -26.21 -5.82 -2.47
CA ASP A 331 -25.33 -4.65 -2.41
C ASP A 331 -25.06 -4.28 -3.88
N THR A 332 -25.49 -3.10 -4.30
CA THR A 332 -25.28 -2.63 -5.66
C THR A 332 -23.79 -2.39 -5.80
N ILE A 333 -23.07 -3.35 -6.36
CA ILE A 333 -21.64 -3.19 -6.66
C ILE A 333 -21.57 -2.14 -7.76
N SER A 334 -21.03 -0.97 -7.43
CA SER A 334 -20.78 0.08 -8.41
C SER A 334 -19.75 -0.44 -9.41
N THR A 335 -20.07 -0.43 -10.68
CA THR A 335 -19.12 -0.75 -11.75
C THR A 335 -18.31 0.51 -12.06
N TYR A 336 -17.02 0.49 -11.74
CA TYR A 336 -16.10 1.58 -12.03
C TYR A 336 -15.32 1.30 -13.33
N THR A 337 -15.10 2.35 -14.11
CA THR A 337 -14.27 2.27 -15.34
C THR A 337 -12.79 2.41 -15.04
N ASN A 338 -12.44 2.89 -13.85
CA ASN A 338 -11.08 3.22 -13.41
C ASN A 338 -10.32 4.13 -14.39
N LYS A 339 -11.07 4.97 -15.10
CA LYS A 339 -10.51 5.99 -15.98
C LYS A 339 -9.77 7.02 -15.14
N ILE A 340 -8.52 7.28 -15.52
CA ILE A 340 -7.67 8.22 -14.79
C ILE A 340 -7.97 9.65 -15.25
N MET A 341 -8.15 10.54 -14.29
CA MET A 341 -8.32 11.97 -14.49
C MET A 341 -7.25 12.74 -13.72
N TRP A 342 -6.89 13.91 -14.25
CA TRP A 342 -5.81 14.76 -13.75
C TRP A 342 -6.33 16.15 -13.39
N ASP A 343 -5.89 16.68 -12.25
CA ASP A 343 -6.20 18.04 -11.81
C ASP A 343 -4.96 18.68 -11.16
N ALA A 344 -4.64 19.91 -11.55
CA ALA A 344 -3.61 20.68 -10.87
C ALA A 344 -4.16 21.26 -9.57
N VAL A 345 -3.41 21.13 -8.48
CA VAL A 345 -3.78 21.75 -7.19
C VAL A 345 -3.74 23.28 -7.29
N ASP A 346 -2.80 23.83 -8.08
CA ASP A 346 -2.76 25.26 -8.46
C ASP A 346 -2.83 25.40 -9.98
N ALA A 347 -4.03 25.60 -10.50
CA ALA A 347 -4.30 25.78 -11.92
C ALA A 347 -3.69 27.07 -12.51
N ASN A 348 -3.28 28.05 -11.67
CA ASN A 348 -2.57 29.26 -12.13
C ASN A 348 -1.09 29.03 -12.36
N SER A 349 -0.56 27.90 -11.88
CA SER A 349 0.87 27.55 -11.95
C SER A 349 1.15 26.36 -12.86
N ILE A 350 0.20 25.41 -12.92
CA ILE A 350 0.23 24.26 -13.84
C ILE A 350 -1.10 24.20 -14.60
N SER A 351 -1.05 24.28 -15.92
CA SER A 351 -2.20 23.99 -16.79
C SER A 351 -2.14 22.54 -17.23
N ILE A 352 -3.14 21.73 -16.93
CA ILE A 352 -3.14 20.30 -17.25
C ILE A 352 -4.41 19.89 -17.99
N ASN A 353 -4.26 19.01 -18.97
CA ASN A 353 -5.39 18.34 -19.61
C ASN A 353 -5.87 17.20 -18.70
N ARG A 354 -7.11 17.29 -18.25
CA ARG A 354 -7.72 16.34 -17.30
C ARG A 354 -7.76 14.91 -17.80
N ILE A 355 -7.72 14.67 -19.10
CA ILE A 355 -7.88 13.33 -19.70
C ILE A 355 -6.52 12.75 -20.09
N THR A 356 -5.64 13.59 -20.70
CA THR A 356 -4.38 13.08 -21.26
C THR A 356 -3.20 13.18 -20.32
N GLY A 357 -3.29 14.00 -19.26
CA GLY A 357 -2.18 14.27 -18.33
C GLY A 357 -1.10 15.20 -18.94
N GLU A 358 -1.34 15.75 -20.15
CA GLU A 358 -0.46 16.75 -20.76
C GLU A 358 -0.56 18.06 -20.00
N PHE A 359 0.58 18.65 -19.67
CA PHE A 359 0.62 19.88 -18.88
C PHE A 359 1.63 20.89 -19.39
N THR A 360 1.39 22.16 -19.04
CA THR A 360 2.29 23.29 -19.25
C THR A 360 2.65 23.90 -17.90
N ALA A 361 3.94 24.07 -17.65
CA ALA A 361 4.46 24.72 -16.44
C ALA A 361 4.42 26.25 -16.60
N LEU A 362 3.53 26.95 -15.88
CA LEU A 362 3.28 28.38 -16.05
C LEU A 362 4.13 29.27 -15.14
N LYS A 363 4.41 28.82 -13.91
CA LYS A 363 5.20 29.57 -12.92
C LYS A 363 6.27 28.68 -12.30
N ALA A 364 7.43 29.28 -11.94
CA ALA A 364 8.47 28.59 -11.20
C ALA A 364 8.04 28.32 -9.77
N GLY A 365 8.40 27.16 -9.24
CA GLY A 365 8.03 26.67 -7.90
C GLY A 365 7.73 25.17 -7.91
N LYS A 366 7.40 24.62 -6.76
CA LYS A 366 6.95 23.22 -6.63
C LYS A 366 5.43 23.17 -6.53
N TYR A 367 4.81 22.39 -7.37
CA TYR A 367 3.35 22.26 -7.46
C TYR A 367 2.95 20.81 -7.51
N GLN A 368 1.77 20.49 -6.97
CA GLN A 368 1.22 19.15 -7.03
C GLN A 368 0.14 19.03 -8.09
N VAL A 369 0.15 17.89 -8.74
CA VAL A 369 -0.89 17.42 -9.64
C VAL A 369 -1.51 16.16 -9.06
N MET A 370 -2.82 16.13 -8.98
CA MET A 370 -3.62 15.00 -8.52
C MET A 370 -4.04 14.14 -9.71
N SER A 371 -3.88 12.83 -9.57
CA SER A 371 -4.53 11.84 -10.43
C SER A 371 -5.58 11.08 -9.63
N THR A 372 -6.74 10.85 -10.23
CA THR A 372 -7.88 10.16 -9.58
C THR A 372 -8.50 9.14 -10.51
N THR A 373 -9.22 8.17 -9.93
CA THR A 373 -10.14 7.28 -10.64
C THR A 373 -11.57 7.50 -10.16
N ASP A 374 -12.56 7.07 -10.94
CA ASP A 374 -13.98 7.07 -10.55
C ASP A 374 -14.27 6.14 -9.36
N SER A 375 -13.41 5.16 -9.08
CA SER A 375 -13.46 4.31 -7.89
C SER A 375 -12.87 4.97 -6.63
N GLY A 376 -12.49 6.25 -6.68
CA GLY A 376 -12.02 7.01 -5.53
C GLY A 376 -10.54 6.80 -5.16
N LEU A 377 -9.72 6.18 -6.03
CA LEU A 377 -8.28 6.16 -5.83
C LEU A 377 -7.69 7.54 -6.13
N ILE A 378 -6.75 7.97 -5.30
CA ILE A 378 -6.08 9.26 -5.42
C ILE A 378 -4.57 9.06 -5.31
N CYS A 379 -3.83 9.73 -6.19
CA CYS A 379 -2.37 9.80 -6.14
C CYS A 379 -1.93 11.22 -6.51
N TYR A 380 -0.81 11.66 -5.98
CA TYR A 380 -0.23 12.97 -6.30
C TYR A 380 1.16 12.82 -6.90
N SER A 381 1.52 13.80 -7.75
CA SER A 381 2.87 13.99 -8.29
C SER A 381 3.32 15.41 -8.05
N THR A 382 4.57 15.60 -7.70
CA THR A 382 5.19 16.91 -7.52
C THR A 382 5.88 17.36 -8.81
N ILE A 383 5.55 18.53 -9.29
CA ILE A 383 6.19 19.19 -10.44
C ILE A 383 7.08 20.33 -9.94
N ASP A 384 8.38 20.17 -10.07
CA ASP A 384 9.37 21.20 -9.72
C ASP A 384 9.71 22.03 -10.97
N VAL A 385 9.15 23.23 -11.04
CA VAL A 385 9.30 24.14 -12.18
C VAL A 385 10.47 25.07 -11.94
N LYS A 386 11.52 24.93 -12.72
CA LYS A 386 12.71 25.77 -12.67
C LYS A 386 12.56 27.00 -13.58
N GLN A 387 13.18 28.12 -13.19
CA GLN A 387 13.37 29.23 -14.12
C GLN A 387 14.28 28.76 -15.27
N PRO A 388 14.02 29.18 -16.53
CA PRO A 388 14.99 28.96 -17.60
C PRO A 388 16.33 29.57 -17.19
N SER A 389 17.44 28.84 -17.35
CA SER A 389 18.76 29.40 -17.16
C SER A 389 18.93 30.55 -18.19
N THR A 390 19.02 31.80 -17.73
CA THR A 390 19.51 32.88 -18.57
C THR A 390 20.97 32.55 -18.84
N ALA A 391 21.26 31.99 -20.03
CA ALA A 391 22.62 31.94 -20.51
C ALA A 391 23.09 33.39 -20.66
N PHE A 392 23.92 33.84 -19.75
CA PHE A 392 24.69 35.06 -19.98
C PHE A 392 25.59 34.78 -21.18
N ASN A 393 25.23 35.28 -22.37
CA ASN A 393 26.17 35.45 -23.47
C ASN A 393 27.19 36.49 -22.99
N ILE A 394 28.29 36.02 -22.44
CA ILE A 394 29.51 36.85 -22.33
C ILE A 394 30.15 36.80 -23.72
N ASN A 395 29.61 37.63 -24.63
CA ASN A 395 30.31 38.08 -25.81
C ASN A 395 30.40 39.58 -25.67
N GLU A 396 31.49 40.05 -25.04
CA GLU A 396 32.20 41.30 -25.33
C GLU A 396 33.62 41.18 -24.78
#